data_28a54f467f773fb6c11b96910ba7ee1d
#
_entry.id   28a54f467f773fb6c11b96910ba7ee1d
#
_cell.length_a   1.000
_cell.length_b   1.000
_cell.length_c   1.000
_cell.angle_alpha   90.00
_cell.angle_beta   90.00
_cell.angle_gamma   90.00
#
_symmetry.space_group_name_H-M   'P 1'
#
loop_
_entity.id
_entity.type
_entity.pdbx_description
1 polymer ?
#
loop_
_entity_poly.entity_id
_entity_poly.type
_entity_poly.pdbx_seq_one_letter_code
_entity_poly.pdbx_strand_id
1 'polypeptide(L)'
;PPYNLQLGGDLYRPEGSRVDAVDDDWDKFDDLGSYDRFTRAWLKEARRVLKDDGALWVIGSYHNIFRVGSALQDLGFWILNDIVWRKSNPMPNFKGTRFTNAHETLIWCSKGENARYTFNYQAMKALNDEIQMRSDWVLPICSGGERLKTDGVKAHPTQKPEALLYRLLLATSKPGDVVLDPFFGTGTTGAVAKRLGRHFIGIEREARYCAVARERMESV
;
A
#
# COMPACT_ATOMS: atom_id res chain seq x y z
N PRO A 1 -3.62 -4.58 -0.28
CA PRO A 1 -4.79 -5.42 -0.06
C PRO A 1 -5.88 -4.69 0.74
N PRO A 2 -7.11 -5.21 0.81
CA PRO A 2 -8.12 -4.76 1.74
C PRO A 2 -7.61 -4.71 3.19
N TYR A 3 -8.08 -3.75 3.97
CA TYR A 3 -7.67 -3.58 5.38
C TYR A 3 -8.68 -4.12 6.38
N ASN A 4 -9.88 -4.49 5.90
CA ASN A 4 -11.01 -4.88 6.74
C ASN A 4 -11.35 -3.78 7.77
N LEU A 5 -11.42 -2.54 7.28
CA LEU A 5 -11.57 -1.36 8.15
C LEU A 5 -12.89 -1.35 8.90
N GLN A 6 -13.95 -1.91 8.33
CA GLN A 6 -15.30 -1.99 8.91
C GLN A 6 -15.68 -0.72 9.70
N LEU A 7 -15.42 0.44 9.10
CA LEU A 7 -15.76 1.73 9.66
C LEU A 7 -17.28 1.93 9.52
N GLY A 8 -18.03 1.08 10.20
CA GLY A 8 -19.48 1.18 10.27
C GLY A 8 -19.90 2.45 11.01
N GLY A 9 -20.85 3.16 10.43
CA GLY A 9 -21.47 4.31 11.03
C GLY A 9 -21.06 5.64 10.44
N ASP A 10 -21.92 6.62 10.61
CA ASP A 10 -21.70 7.98 10.17
C ASP A 10 -20.65 8.67 11.03
N LEU A 11 -19.50 8.96 10.46
CA LEU A 11 -18.48 9.80 11.07
C LEU A 11 -18.67 11.23 10.57
N TYR A 12 -18.85 12.15 11.51
CA TYR A 12 -18.96 13.57 11.22
C TYR A 12 -17.74 14.31 11.76
N ARG A 13 -17.30 15.34 11.04
CA ARG A 13 -16.31 16.28 11.53
C ARG A 13 -16.96 17.25 12.54
N PRO A 14 -16.15 17.97 13.34
CA PRO A 14 -16.70 18.93 14.31
C PRO A 14 -17.63 19.99 13.71
N GLU A 15 -17.38 20.38 12.46
CA GLU A 15 -18.21 21.32 11.71
C GLU A 15 -19.48 20.71 11.09
N GLY A 16 -19.78 19.44 11.39
CA GLY A 16 -20.99 18.74 10.95
C GLY A 16 -20.92 18.11 9.55
N SER A 17 -19.81 18.22 8.83
CA SER A 17 -19.66 17.55 7.54
C SER A 17 -19.38 16.05 7.72
N ARG A 18 -20.03 15.21 6.89
CA ARG A 18 -19.81 13.76 6.90
C ARG A 18 -18.39 13.42 6.42
N VAL A 19 -17.73 12.51 7.12
CA VAL A 19 -16.47 11.94 6.68
C VAL A 19 -16.76 10.86 5.65
N ASP A 20 -16.19 11.01 4.47
CA ASP A 20 -16.19 9.97 3.45
C ASP A 20 -15.19 8.86 3.88
N ALA A 21 -15.71 7.87 4.59
CA ALA A 21 -14.98 6.72 5.10
C ALA A 21 -15.06 5.55 4.10
N VAL A 22 -14.17 4.57 4.24
CA VAL A 22 -14.22 3.34 3.44
C VAL A 22 -15.45 2.54 3.87
N ASP A 23 -16.41 2.37 2.96
CA ASP A 23 -17.63 1.57 3.13
C ASP A 23 -17.87 0.69 1.88
N ASP A 24 -16.83 0.40 1.15
CA ASP A 24 -16.89 -0.39 -0.07
C ASP A 24 -16.91 -1.89 0.24
N ASP A 25 -17.67 -2.67 -0.54
CA ASP A 25 -17.83 -4.12 -0.35
C ASP A 25 -16.52 -4.90 -0.51
N TRP A 26 -15.56 -4.36 -1.24
CA TRP A 26 -14.24 -4.99 -1.38
C TRP A 26 -13.41 -4.99 -0.08
N ASP A 27 -13.75 -4.15 0.93
CA ASP A 27 -13.07 -4.09 2.24
C ASP A 27 -13.92 -4.70 3.37
N LYS A 28 -15.03 -5.37 3.05
CA LYS A 28 -15.93 -6.00 4.02
C LYS A 28 -15.73 -7.51 4.05
N PHE A 29 -15.57 -8.05 5.25
CA PHE A 29 -15.48 -9.48 5.53
C PHE A 29 -16.42 -9.82 6.68
N ASP A 30 -17.08 -10.97 6.60
CA ASP A 30 -18.06 -11.40 7.60
C ASP A 30 -17.43 -11.60 8.98
N ASP A 31 -16.20 -12.12 8.99
CA ASP A 31 -15.42 -12.37 10.20
C ASP A 31 -13.91 -12.34 9.92
N LEU A 32 -13.12 -12.41 10.96
CA LEU A 32 -11.66 -12.46 10.84
C LEU A 32 -11.15 -13.75 10.19
N GLY A 33 -11.90 -14.84 10.29
CA GLY A 33 -11.55 -16.11 9.63
C GLY A 33 -11.68 -16.01 8.11
N SER A 34 -12.73 -15.36 7.60
CA SER A 34 -12.88 -15.09 6.16
C SER A 34 -11.80 -14.16 5.63
N TYR A 35 -11.43 -13.13 6.41
CA TYR A 35 -10.30 -12.27 6.09
C TYR A 35 -8.97 -13.06 6.03
N ASP A 36 -8.73 -13.95 6.98
CA ASP A 36 -7.52 -14.79 7.00
C ASP A 36 -7.46 -15.75 5.79
N ARG A 37 -8.58 -16.39 5.44
CA ARG A 37 -8.66 -17.25 4.24
C ARG A 37 -8.34 -16.45 2.98
N PHE A 38 -8.93 -15.27 2.81
CA PHE A 38 -8.65 -14.39 1.70
C PHE A 38 -7.16 -13.98 1.67
N THR A 39 -6.62 -13.56 2.82
CA THR A 39 -5.22 -13.11 2.94
C THR A 39 -4.26 -14.24 2.57
N ARG A 40 -4.46 -15.44 3.09
CA ARG A 40 -3.63 -16.61 2.76
C ARG A 40 -3.73 -17.00 1.29
N ALA A 41 -4.92 -16.90 0.70
CA ALA A 41 -5.13 -17.24 -0.70
C ALA A 41 -4.33 -16.36 -1.64
N TRP A 42 -4.46 -15.03 -1.53
CA TRP A 42 -3.72 -14.13 -2.42
C TRP A 42 -2.21 -14.11 -2.13
N LEU A 43 -1.78 -14.24 -0.86
CA LEU A 43 -0.35 -14.36 -0.51
C LEU A 43 0.28 -15.62 -1.09
N LYS A 44 -0.44 -16.75 -1.09
CA LYS A 44 0.01 -18.00 -1.73
C LYS A 44 0.24 -17.80 -3.23
N GLU A 45 -0.69 -17.12 -3.92
CA GLU A 45 -0.54 -16.82 -5.34
C GLU A 45 0.58 -15.80 -5.59
N ALA A 46 0.70 -14.77 -4.75
CA ALA A 46 1.82 -13.83 -4.82
C ALA A 46 3.17 -14.57 -4.71
N ARG A 47 3.29 -15.52 -3.76
CA ARG A 47 4.50 -16.33 -3.60
C ARG A 47 4.77 -17.21 -4.83
N ARG A 48 3.73 -17.78 -5.44
CA ARG A 48 3.83 -18.62 -6.63
C ARG A 48 4.41 -17.87 -7.82
N VAL A 49 3.94 -16.65 -8.05
CA VAL A 49 4.37 -15.84 -9.22
C VAL A 49 5.63 -15.01 -8.96
N LEU A 50 6.00 -14.78 -7.69
CA LEU A 50 7.20 -14.06 -7.32
C LEU A 50 8.44 -14.82 -7.76
N LYS A 51 9.37 -14.15 -8.46
CA LYS A 51 10.67 -14.72 -8.80
C LYS A 51 11.46 -15.06 -7.53
N ASP A 52 12.45 -15.94 -7.65
CA ASP A 52 13.26 -16.35 -6.51
C ASP A 52 14.14 -15.23 -5.94
N ASP A 53 14.46 -14.24 -6.77
CA ASP A 53 15.15 -13.00 -6.40
C ASP A 53 14.23 -11.80 -6.24
N GLY A 54 12.91 -12.03 -6.27
CA GLY A 54 11.88 -11.00 -6.11
C GLY A 54 11.66 -10.61 -4.66
N ALA A 55 11.08 -9.44 -4.46
CA ALA A 55 10.66 -8.92 -3.16
C ALA A 55 9.16 -8.66 -3.14
N LEU A 56 8.55 -8.81 -1.97
CA LEU A 56 7.14 -8.50 -1.72
C LEU A 56 7.03 -7.39 -0.69
N TRP A 57 6.15 -6.44 -0.96
CA TRP A 57 5.74 -5.42 -0.01
C TRP A 57 4.24 -5.53 0.28
N VAL A 58 3.87 -5.48 1.55
CA VAL A 58 2.46 -5.42 1.95
C VAL A 58 2.25 -4.23 2.87
N ILE A 59 1.33 -3.34 2.50
CA ILE A 59 0.95 -2.18 3.29
C ILE A 59 -0.32 -2.51 4.07
N GLY A 60 -0.34 -2.18 5.35
CA GLY A 60 -1.50 -2.38 6.20
C GLY A 60 -1.56 -1.40 7.36
N SER A 61 -2.68 -1.44 8.06
CA SER A 61 -2.92 -0.70 9.29
C SER A 61 -3.02 -1.65 10.50
N TYR A 62 -3.18 -1.12 11.69
CA TYR A 62 -3.37 -1.92 12.90
C TYR A 62 -4.58 -2.88 12.83
N HIS A 63 -5.52 -2.68 11.89
CA HIS A 63 -6.66 -3.58 11.71
C HIS A 63 -6.25 -4.96 11.15
N ASN A 64 -5.23 -5.00 10.30
CA ASN A 64 -4.91 -6.19 9.52
C ASN A 64 -3.44 -6.62 9.55
N ILE A 65 -2.51 -5.69 9.81
CA ILE A 65 -1.07 -5.93 9.56
C ILE A 65 -0.50 -7.09 10.37
N PHE A 66 -0.97 -7.30 11.60
CA PHE A 66 -0.51 -8.39 12.45
C PHE A 66 -0.93 -9.76 11.90
N ARG A 67 -2.16 -9.87 11.34
CA ARG A 67 -2.65 -11.08 10.67
C ARG A 67 -1.92 -11.34 9.37
N VAL A 68 -1.68 -10.28 8.59
CA VAL A 68 -0.88 -10.35 7.36
C VAL A 68 0.54 -10.80 7.67
N GLY A 69 1.18 -10.25 8.70
CA GLY A 69 2.52 -10.64 9.13
C GLY A 69 2.61 -12.12 9.52
N SER A 70 1.66 -12.62 10.31
CA SER A 70 1.58 -14.04 10.65
C SER A 70 1.40 -14.92 9.41
N ALA A 71 0.48 -14.54 8.51
CA ALA A 71 0.25 -15.28 7.27
C ALA A 71 1.47 -15.33 6.35
N LEU A 72 2.24 -14.24 6.25
CA LEU A 72 3.50 -14.20 5.50
C LEU A 72 4.51 -15.21 6.05
N GLN A 73 4.72 -15.24 7.36
CA GLN A 73 5.65 -16.17 8.01
C GLN A 73 5.20 -17.63 7.83
N ASP A 74 3.91 -17.91 8.04
CA ASP A 74 3.33 -19.27 7.87
C ASP A 74 3.46 -19.79 6.43
N LEU A 75 3.44 -18.89 5.44
CA LEU A 75 3.61 -19.22 4.02
C LEU A 75 5.08 -19.29 3.60
N GLY A 76 6.02 -19.10 4.51
CA GLY A 76 7.45 -19.23 4.27
C GLY A 76 8.10 -18.01 3.60
N PHE A 77 7.47 -16.84 3.65
CA PHE A 77 8.17 -15.60 3.33
C PHE A 77 9.14 -15.24 4.46
N TRP A 78 10.28 -14.66 4.09
CA TRP A 78 11.25 -14.14 5.05
C TRP A 78 11.09 -12.64 5.19
N ILE A 79 10.68 -12.17 6.37
CA ILE A 79 10.51 -10.75 6.64
C ILE A 79 11.89 -10.11 6.81
N LEU A 80 12.17 -9.10 5.99
CA LEU A 80 13.43 -8.36 6.00
C LEU A 80 13.34 -7.12 6.89
N ASN A 81 12.26 -6.37 6.77
CA ASN A 81 11.92 -5.24 7.64
C ASN A 81 10.40 -5.06 7.74
N ASP A 82 9.99 -4.45 8.84
CA ASP A 82 8.78 -3.67 8.95
C ASP A 82 9.14 -2.18 8.86
N ILE A 83 8.38 -1.44 8.06
CA ILE A 83 8.57 0.00 7.90
C ILE A 83 7.36 0.71 8.49
N VAL A 84 7.60 1.66 9.38
CA VAL A 84 6.56 2.53 9.92
C VAL A 84 6.44 3.77 9.05
N TRP A 85 5.39 3.85 8.23
CA TRP A 85 5.05 5.08 7.54
C TRP A 85 4.30 6.02 8.49
N ARG A 86 5.01 7.00 9.03
CA ARG A 86 4.46 8.07 9.85
C ARG A 86 3.85 9.14 8.95
N LYS A 87 2.55 9.36 9.09
CA LYS A 87 1.83 10.38 8.33
C LYS A 87 2.14 11.76 8.89
N SER A 88 2.66 12.68 8.07
CA SER A 88 2.91 14.05 8.50
C SER A 88 1.62 14.86 8.73
N ASN A 89 0.51 14.44 8.10
CA ASN A 89 -0.82 15.06 8.18
C ASN A 89 -1.91 14.00 8.43
N PRO A 90 -1.86 13.26 9.56
CA PRO A 90 -2.83 12.21 9.85
C PRO A 90 -4.22 12.80 10.07
N MET A 91 -5.26 12.03 9.68
CA MET A 91 -6.63 12.41 9.97
C MET A 91 -6.90 12.25 11.48
N PRO A 92 -7.43 13.27 12.17
CA PRO A 92 -7.69 13.18 13.60
C PRO A 92 -8.77 12.15 13.93
N ASN A 93 -8.75 11.66 15.17
CA ASN A 93 -9.87 10.91 15.71
C ASN A 93 -10.97 11.89 16.15
N PHE A 94 -11.99 12.09 15.32
CA PHE A 94 -13.02 13.09 15.56
C PHE A 94 -13.86 12.83 16.82
N LYS A 95 -13.99 11.58 17.26
CA LYS A 95 -14.71 11.22 18.50
C LYS A 95 -13.88 11.44 19.76
N GLY A 96 -12.57 11.69 19.66
CA GLY A 96 -11.67 11.88 20.79
C GLY A 96 -11.59 10.68 21.76
N THR A 97 -11.93 9.48 21.30
CA THR A 97 -12.01 8.27 22.14
C THR A 97 -10.79 7.39 22.09
N ARG A 98 -9.85 7.71 21.21
CA ARG A 98 -8.57 6.99 21.04
C ARG A 98 -7.53 7.90 20.38
N PHE A 99 -6.27 7.46 20.33
CA PHE A 99 -5.21 8.19 19.65
C PHE A 99 -5.50 8.36 18.16
N THR A 100 -4.99 9.46 17.59
CA THR A 100 -4.94 9.65 16.14
C THR A 100 -4.14 8.54 15.50
N ASN A 101 -4.70 7.89 14.45
CA ASN A 101 -3.99 6.86 13.69
C ASN A 101 -2.94 7.50 12.76
N ALA A 102 -1.77 7.78 13.31
CA ALA A 102 -0.72 8.55 12.66
C ALA A 102 0.26 7.72 11.85
N HIS A 103 0.09 6.40 11.72
CA HIS A 103 0.98 5.56 10.92
C HIS A 103 0.28 4.38 10.27
N GLU A 104 0.91 3.86 9.25
CA GLU A 104 0.66 2.54 8.67
C GLU A 104 1.96 1.76 8.66
N THR A 105 1.86 0.43 8.61
CA THR A 105 3.02 -0.46 8.57
C THR A 105 3.14 -1.10 7.19
N LEU A 106 4.37 -1.16 6.68
CA LEU A 106 4.72 -1.88 5.47
C LEU A 106 5.62 -3.04 5.86
N ILE A 107 5.29 -4.25 5.43
CA ILE A 107 6.15 -5.42 5.62
C ILE A 107 6.89 -5.68 4.32
N TRP A 108 8.20 -5.73 4.37
CA TRP A 108 9.08 -6.09 3.28
C TRP A 108 9.60 -7.52 3.46
N CYS A 109 9.40 -8.35 2.46
CA CYS A 109 9.77 -9.76 2.49
C CYS A 109 10.55 -10.16 1.24
N SER A 110 11.45 -11.12 1.40
CA SER A 110 11.95 -11.99 0.35
C SER A 110 11.11 -13.28 0.27
N LYS A 111 11.29 -14.04 -0.82
CA LYS A 111 10.56 -15.31 -1.03
C LYS A 111 10.90 -16.38 -0.01
N GLY A 112 12.08 -16.30 0.62
CA GLY A 112 12.58 -17.19 1.66
C GLY A 112 13.86 -16.66 2.27
N GLU A 113 14.35 -17.29 3.33
CA GLU A 113 15.51 -16.86 4.12
C GLU A 113 16.78 -16.63 3.28
N ASN A 114 17.07 -17.55 2.36
CA ASN A 114 18.27 -17.51 1.55
C ASN A 114 18.05 -16.88 0.15
N ALA A 115 16.90 -16.23 -0.05
CA ALA A 115 16.60 -15.59 -1.32
C ALA A 115 17.51 -14.38 -1.55
N ARG A 116 18.01 -14.24 -2.78
CA ARG A 116 18.68 -13.01 -3.21
C ARG A 116 17.61 -11.99 -3.57
N TYR A 117 17.80 -10.76 -3.15
CA TYR A 117 16.90 -9.65 -3.46
C TYR A 117 17.68 -8.38 -3.81
N THR A 118 17.04 -7.48 -4.52
CA THR A 118 17.61 -6.16 -4.81
C THR A 118 17.39 -5.24 -3.62
N PHE A 119 18.46 -4.57 -3.16
CA PHE A 119 18.37 -3.41 -2.28
C PHE A 119 19.35 -2.32 -2.76
N ASN A 120 18.82 -1.20 -3.21
CA ASN A 120 19.57 -0.11 -3.76
C ASN A 120 20.06 0.84 -2.65
N TYR A 121 21.01 0.38 -1.86
CA TYR A 121 21.50 1.07 -0.66
C TYR A 121 21.95 2.50 -0.94
N GLN A 122 22.73 2.73 -2.00
CA GLN A 122 23.24 4.05 -2.34
C GLN A 122 22.12 5.01 -2.77
N ALA A 123 21.13 4.54 -3.53
CA ALA A 123 19.97 5.35 -3.88
C ALA A 123 19.16 5.76 -2.64
N MET A 124 19.04 4.86 -1.66
CA MET A 124 18.37 5.18 -0.40
C MET A 124 19.14 6.18 0.45
N LYS A 125 20.47 6.12 0.47
CA LYS A 125 21.32 7.14 1.12
C LYS A 125 21.17 8.51 0.45
N ALA A 126 21.23 8.57 -0.87
CA ALA A 126 21.08 9.81 -1.63
C ALA A 126 19.71 10.49 -1.39
N LEU A 127 18.64 9.70 -1.13
CA LEU A 127 17.33 10.22 -0.73
C LEU A 127 17.26 10.68 0.74
N ASN A 128 18.28 10.45 1.53
CA ASN A 128 18.30 10.67 2.97
C ASN A 128 19.59 11.37 3.43
N ASP A 129 19.98 12.43 2.71
CA ASP A 129 21.13 13.29 3.03
C ASP A 129 22.44 12.49 3.24
N GLU A 130 22.68 11.49 2.41
CA GLU A 130 23.82 10.57 2.47
C GLU A 130 23.91 9.74 3.76
N ILE A 131 22.82 9.69 4.55
CA ILE A 131 22.71 8.87 5.75
C ILE A 131 21.88 7.60 5.43
N GLN A 132 22.22 6.48 6.03
CA GLN A 132 21.42 5.25 5.89
C GLN A 132 19.96 5.50 6.24
N MET A 133 19.06 5.14 5.30
CA MET A 133 17.64 5.31 5.53
C MET A 133 17.14 4.36 6.62
N ARG A 134 16.35 4.92 7.51
CA ARG A 134 15.74 4.19 8.64
C ARG A 134 14.41 3.56 8.22
N SER A 135 13.88 2.72 9.09
CA SER A 135 12.57 2.05 8.92
C SER A 135 11.37 2.88 9.40
N ASP A 136 11.57 4.16 9.74
CA ASP A 136 10.50 5.09 10.11
C ASP A 136 10.45 6.27 9.11
N TRP A 137 9.52 6.21 8.19
CA TRP A 137 9.40 7.20 7.11
C TRP A 137 8.33 8.24 7.41
N VAL A 138 8.68 9.51 7.34
CA VAL A 138 7.71 10.62 7.47
C VAL A 138 7.31 11.07 6.07
N LEU A 139 6.06 10.78 5.69
CA LEU A 139 5.49 11.16 4.40
C LEU A 139 4.03 11.57 4.59
N PRO A 140 3.52 12.52 3.79
CA PRO A 140 2.10 12.89 3.84
C PRO A 140 1.21 11.74 3.32
N ILE A 141 -0.06 11.78 3.71
CA ILE A 141 -1.10 11.00 3.02
C ILE A 141 -1.36 11.63 1.64
N CYS A 142 -1.88 10.84 0.71
CA CYS A 142 -2.31 11.36 -0.57
C CYS A 142 -3.41 12.42 -0.38
N SER A 143 -3.15 13.65 -0.82
CA SER A 143 -4.05 14.80 -0.65
C SER A 143 -3.83 15.85 -1.74
N GLY A 144 -4.63 16.90 -1.73
CA GLY A 144 -4.49 18.02 -2.68
C GLY A 144 -4.57 17.60 -4.14
N GLY A 145 -3.69 18.11 -4.97
CA GLY A 145 -3.64 17.85 -6.42
C GLY A 145 -3.22 16.43 -6.79
N GLU A 146 -2.54 15.71 -5.90
CA GLU A 146 -2.19 14.30 -6.12
C GLU A 146 -3.41 13.36 -6.03
N ARG A 147 -4.42 13.76 -5.25
CA ARG A 147 -5.62 12.97 -5.06
C ARG A 147 -6.50 13.01 -6.31
N LEU A 148 -6.62 11.88 -6.98
CA LEU A 148 -7.48 11.76 -8.15
C LEU A 148 -8.96 11.92 -7.77
N LYS A 149 -9.69 12.59 -8.63
CA LYS A 149 -11.11 12.87 -8.46
C LYS A 149 -11.86 12.51 -9.73
N THR A 150 -13.07 12.00 -9.58
CA THR A 150 -14.05 11.81 -10.63
C THR A 150 -15.28 12.64 -10.24
N ASP A 151 -15.73 13.53 -11.10
CA ASP A 151 -16.85 14.45 -10.84
C ASP A 151 -16.72 15.23 -9.51
N GLY A 152 -15.48 15.65 -9.18
CA GLY A 152 -15.18 16.42 -7.96
C GLY A 152 -15.09 15.58 -6.68
N VAL A 153 -15.41 14.28 -6.74
CA VAL A 153 -15.34 13.35 -5.61
C VAL A 153 -14.04 12.52 -5.69
N LYS A 154 -13.53 12.05 -4.56
CA LYS A 154 -12.36 11.16 -4.53
C LYS A 154 -12.62 9.92 -5.40
N ALA A 155 -11.74 9.68 -6.36
CA ALA A 155 -11.83 8.49 -7.22
C ALA A 155 -11.64 7.18 -6.43
N HIS A 156 -10.83 7.21 -5.37
CA HIS A 156 -10.60 6.06 -4.49
C HIS A 156 -10.39 6.51 -3.05
N PRO A 157 -11.02 5.88 -2.05
CA PRO A 157 -10.95 6.33 -0.65
C PRO A 157 -9.54 6.20 -0.04
N THR A 158 -8.77 5.19 -0.43
CA THR A 158 -7.47 4.84 0.15
C THR A 158 -6.29 4.96 -0.81
N GLN A 159 -6.36 5.87 -1.80
CA GLN A 159 -5.23 6.13 -2.71
C GLN A 159 -3.96 6.40 -1.91
N LYS A 160 -2.88 5.68 -2.23
CA LYS A 160 -1.56 5.86 -1.60
C LYS A 160 -0.78 7.00 -2.26
N PRO A 161 0.07 7.73 -1.49
CA PRO A 161 0.91 8.79 -2.07
C PRO A 161 2.01 8.20 -2.96
N GLU A 162 2.30 8.87 -4.07
CA GLU A 162 3.35 8.45 -5.00
C GLU A 162 4.74 8.42 -4.34
N ALA A 163 5.02 9.36 -3.44
CA ALA A 163 6.29 9.40 -2.72
C ALA A 163 6.57 8.10 -1.93
N LEU A 164 5.52 7.44 -1.40
CA LEU A 164 5.66 6.16 -0.72
C LEU A 164 6.05 5.06 -1.70
N LEU A 165 5.32 4.95 -2.83
CA LEU A 165 5.58 3.94 -3.86
C LEU A 165 6.92 4.19 -4.57
N TYR A 166 7.29 5.46 -4.77
CA TYR A 166 8.59 5.82 -5.32
C TYR A 166 9.73 5.26 -4.47
N ARG A 167 9.66 5.46 -3.15
CA ARG A 167 10.68 4.96 -2.22
C ARG A 167 10.75 3.43 -2.20
N LEU A 168 9.60 2.74 -2.20
CA LEU A 168 9.53 1.28 -2.26
C LEU A 168 10.17 0.73 -3.53
N LEU A 169 9.75 1.22 -4.69
CA LEU A 169 10.21 0.71 -5.98
C LEU A 169 11.67 1.03 -6.23
N LEU A 170 12.09 2.25 -5.88
CA LEU A 170 13.49 2.62 -6.00
C LEU A 170 14.40 1.76 -5.10
N ALA A 171 13.94 1.46 -3.89
CA ALA A 171 14.71 0.64 -2.94
C ALA A 171 14.92 -0.80 -3.43
N THR A 172 13.89 -1.43 -4.03
CA THR A 172 13.87 -2.89 -4.18
C THR A 172 13.65 -3.38 -5.61
N SER A 173 13.89 -2.54 -6.60
CA SER A 173 13.83 -2.92 -8.01
C SER A 173 14.84 -2.14 -8.87
N LYS A 174 15.04 -2.59 -10.10
CA LYS A 174 15.91 -1.96 -11.10
C LYS A 174 15.09 -1.55 -12.33
N PRO A 175 15.56 -0.58 -13.15
CA PRO A 175 14.95 -0.33 -14.45
C PRO A 175 14.83 -1.62 -15.27
N GLY A 176 13.69 -1.82 -15.93
CA GLY A 176 13.34 -3.02 -16.67
C GLY A 176 12.73 -4.16 -15.84
N ASP A 177 12.75 -4.10 -14.51
CA ASP A 177 12.05 -5.08 -13.69
C ASP A 177 10.52 -4.97 -13.86
N VAL A 178 9.81 -6.06 -13.58
CA VAL A 178 8.34 -6.13 -13.60
C VAL A 178 7.80 -5.97 -12.18
N VAL A 179 6.94 -4.99 -11.99
CA VAL A 179 6.22 -4.73 -10.75
C VAL A 179 4.78 -5.24 -10.90
N LEU A 180 4.36 -6.15 -10.03
CA LEU A 180 2.97 -6.64 -9.97
C LEU A 180 2.25 -6.00 -8.78
N ASP A 181 1.12 -5.36 -9.04
CA ASP A 181 0.20 -4.90 -8.00
C ASP A 181 -1.18 -5.56 -8.18
N PRO A 182 -1.52 -6.56 -7.35
CA PRO A 182 -2.79 -7.27 -7.46
C PRO A 182 -3.97 -6.52 -6.84
N PHE A 183 -3.75 -5.31 -6.29
CA PHE A 183 -4.76 -4.42 -5.72
C PHE A 183 -4.55 -3.00 -6.25
N PHE A 184 -4.62 -2.88 -7.58
CA PHE A 184 -4.10 -1.75 -8.32
C PHE A 184 -4.79 -0.41 -8.05
N GLY A 185 -6.07 -0.44 -7.67
CA GLY A 185 -6.85 0.76 -7.37
C GLY A 185 -6.79 1.76 -8.53
N THR A 186 -6.39 2.99 -8.23
CA THR A 186 -6.21 4.07 -9.22
C THR A 186 -4.82 4.12 -9.86
N GLY A 187 -4.03 3.05 -9.76
CA GLY A 187 -2.79 2.89 -10.51
C GLY A 187 -1.58 3.66 -10.00
N THR A 188 -1.51 4.01 -8.71
CA THR A 188 -0.34 4.73 -8.16
C THR A 188 0.96 3.95 -8.38
N THR A 189 0.95 2.64 -8.13
CA THR A 189 2.11 1.76 -8.34
C THR A 189 2.57 1.77 -9.80
N GLY A 190 1.63 1.67 -10.75
CA GLY A 190 1.94 1.68 -12.18
C GLY A 190 2.53 3.02 -12.66
N ALA A 191 1.96 4.15 -12.19
CA ALA A 191 2.46 5.48 -12.52
C ALA A 191 3.92 5.66 -12.08
N VAL A 192 4.21 5.26 -10.84
CA VAL A 192 5.56 5.35 -10.29
C VAL A 192 6.52 4.35 -10.99
N ALA A 193 6.07 3.12 -11.25
CA ALA A 193 6.87 2.12 -11.97
C ALA A 193 7.27 2.64 -13.37
N LYS A 194 6.32 3.21 -14.12
CA LYS A 194 6.57 3.77 -15.46
C LYS A 194 7.59 4.90 -15.41
N ARG A 195 7.45 5.86 -14.49
CA ARG A 195 8.42 6.98 -14.32
C ARG A 195 9.82 6.50 -13.96
N LEU A 196 9.92 5.40 -13.22
CA LEU A 196 11.20 4.81 -12.83
C LEU A 196 11.77 3.84 -13.88
N GLY A 197 11.12 3.67 -15.06
CA GLY A 197 11.56 2.77 -16.11
C GLY A 197 11.35 1.28 -15.79
N ARG A 198 10.36 0.95 -14.94
CA ARG A 198 9.94 -0.42 -14.65
C ARG A 198 8.73 -0.75 -15.51
N HIS A 199 8.57 -2.03 -15.84
CA HIS A 199 7.32 -2.56 -16.34
C HIS A 199 6.36 -2.78 -15.18
N PHE A 200 5.06 -2.78 -15.45
CA PHE A 200 4.08 -3.09 -14.42
C PHE A 200 2.94 -3.98 -14.94
N ILE A 201 2.37 -4.73 -14.02
CA ILE A 201 1.12 -5.48 -14.20
C ILE A 201 0.21 -5.05 -13.06
N GLY A 202 -0.91 -4.41 -13.36
CA GLY A 202 -1.93 -4.03 -12.39
C GLY A 202 -3.15 -4.92 -12.52
N ILE A 203 -3.66 -5.43 -11.40
CA ILE A 203 -4.91 -6.18 -11.33
C ILE A 203 -5.88 -5.38 -10.47
N GLU A 204 -7.06 -5.10 -11.01
CA GLU A 204 -8.12 -4.38 -10.32
C GLU A 204 -9.47 -4.99 -10.68
N ARG A 205 -10.30 -5.23 -9.67
CA ARG A 205 -11.62 -5.84 -9.83
C ARG A 205 -12.69 -4.83 -10.23
N GLU A 206 -12.59 -3.63 -9.69
CA GLU A 206 -13.60 -2.59 -9.88
C GLU A 206 -13.39 -1.82 -11.20
N ALA A 207 -14.32 -1.96 -12.13
CA ALA A 207 -14.22 -1.34 -13.46
C ALA A 207 -14.01 0.19 -13.39
N ARG A 208 -14.65 0.87 -12.41
CA ARG A 208 -14.47 2.31 -12.17
C ARG A 208 -13.03 2.68 -11.85
N TYR A 209 -12.33 1.88 -11.06
CA TYR A 209 -10.93 2.11 -10.72
C TYR A 209 -10.01 1.77 -11.89
N CYS A 210 -10.34 0.72 -12.65
CA CYS A 210 -9.61 0.40 -13.89
C CYS A 210 -9.63 1.57 -14.88
N ALA A 211 -10.77 2.26 -15.05
CA ALA A 211 -10.89 3.40 -15.94
C ALA A 211 -9.97 4.55 -15.50
N VAL A 212 -10.02 4.93 -14.22
CA VAL A 212 -9.15 5.97 -13.65
C VAL A 212 -7.66 5.60 -13.75
N ALA A 213 -7.33 4.33 -13.51
CA ALA A 213 -5.96 3.85 -13.63
C ALA A 213 -5.44 3.94 -15.07
N ARG A 214 -6.25 3.60 -16.07
CA ARG A 214 -5.87 3.72 -17.49
C ARG A 214 -5.61 5.17 -17.88
N GLU A 215 -6.52 6.08 -17.56
CA GLU A 215 -6.34 7.52 -17.80
C GLU A 215 -5.06 8.04 -17.15
N ARG A 216 -4.79 7.63 -15.92
CA ARG A 216 -3.53 7.98 -15.23
C ARG A 216 -2.31 7.45 -15.97
N MET A 217 -2.35 6.22 -16.51
CA MET A 217 -1.22 5.65 -17.26
C MET A 217 -0.97 6.35 -18.58
N GLU A 218 -1.98 6.93 -19.20
CA GLU A 218 -1.85 7.73 -20.44
C GLU A 218 -1.19 9.09 -20.18
N SER A 219 -1.35 9.63 -18.95
CA SER A 219 -0.83 10.94 -18.56
C SER A 219 0.62 10.92 -18.01
N VAL A 220 1.25 9.75 -17.88
CA VAL A 220 2.58 9.56 -17.28
C VAL A 220 3.66 9.19 -18.30
#